data_b38d7873094d40470b9ece4c92fda76d
#
_entry.id   b38d7873094d40470b9ece4c92fda76d
#
_cell.length_a   1.000
_cell.length_b   1.000
_cell.length_c   1.000
_cell.angle_alpha   90.00
_cell.angle_beta   90.00
_cell.angle_gamma   90.00
#
_symmetry.space_group_name_H-M   'P 1'
#
loop_
_entity.id
_entity.type
_entity.pdbx_description
1 polymer ?
#
loop_
_entity_poly.entity_id
_entity_poly.type
_entity_poly.pdbx_seq_one_letter_code
_entity_poly.pdbx_strand_id
1 'polypeptide(L)'
;MVCEGRAGLARDDSAERFLSRALSGHPLLAARMAKAEPLHALQVEGSQSYFGERLAGPGWIAVGDAAQFVDPVFSSGVSVAAESARLAAQAIREALVEPAHAPELFAEYDQTVRRGGEVWRELILLFYRMPPLFLGLLEDPAARPALQALLQGRVFDRRDADALAELQAHALALERRSAPH
;
A
#
# COMPACT_ATOMS: atom_id res chain seq x y z
N MET A 1 -9.59 -10.09 -1.17
CA MET A 1 -10.06 -8.89 -0.44
C MET A 1 -10.83 -8.05 -1.44
N VAL A 2 -12.06 -7.71 -1.11
CA VAL A 2 -12.93 -6.94 -2.01
C VAL A 2 -12.95 -5.51 -1.49
N CYS A 3 -12.40 -4.54 -2.25
CA CYS A 3 -12.42 -3.15 -1.84
C CYS A 3 -13.84 -2.60 -1.84
N GLU A 4 -14.33 -2.10 -0.71
CA GLU A 4 -15.69 -1.59 -0.51
C GLU A 4 -16.18 -0.58 -1.56
N GLY A 5 -15.30 0.18 -2.17
CA GLY A 5 -15.67 1.21 -3.15
C GLY A 5 -16.02 0.70 -4.54
N ARG A 6 -15.71 -0.55 -4.89
CA ARG A 6 -15.90 -1.09 -6.27
C ARG A 6 -16.59 -2.44 -6.35
N ALA A 7 -16.78 -3.13 -5.23
CA ALA A 7 -17.35 -4.47 -5.24
C ALA A 7 -18.88 -4.51 -5.28
N GLY A 8 -19.54 -3.40 -5.46
CA GLY A 8 -20.99 -3.39 -5.66
C GLY A 8 -21.81 -3.85 -4.46
N LEU A 9 -21.34 -3.61 -3.23
CA LEU A 9 -22.25 -3.54 -2.11
C LEU A 9 -23.21 -2.37 -2.40
N ALA A 10 -24.39 -2.68 -2.90
CA ALA A 10 -25.48 -1.74 -2.88
C ALA A 10 -25.65 -1.31 -1.43
N ARG A 11 -25.92 -0.03 -1.16
CA ARG A 11 -26.05 0.53 0.20
C ARG A 11 -27.04 -0.23 1.11
N ASP A 12 -27.85 -1.11 0.53
CA ASP A 12 -28.88 -1.94 1.20
C ASP A 12 -28.57 -3.43 1.23
N ASP A 13 -27.39 -3.89 0.82
CA ASP A 13 -27.06 -5.31 0.79
C ASP A 13 -26.37 -5.73 2.10
N SER A 14 -26.86 -6.77 2.78
CA SER A 14 -26.13 -7.29 3.93
C SER A 14 -24.84 -7.98 3.48
N ALA A 15 -23.83 -8.00 4.34
CA ALA A 15 -22.56 -8.65 4.08
C ALA A 15 -22.73 -10.14 3.69
N GLU A 16 -23.69 -10.82 4.31
CA GLU A 16 -24.04 -12.22 4.03
C GLU A 16 -24.60 -12.38 2.61
N ARG A 17 -25.49 -11.48 2.18
CA ARG A 17 -26.04 -11.50 0.81
C ARG A 17 -24.96 -11.23 -0.21
N PHE A 18 -24.07 -10.27 0.06
CA PHE A 18 -22.95 -9.98 -0.81
C PHE A 18 -22.03 -11.19 -0.95
N LEU A 19 -21.62 -11.83 0.17
CA LEU A 19 -20.79 -13.02 0.16
C LEU A 19 -21.46 -14.17 -0.61
N SER A 20 -22.74 -14.45 -0.32
CA SER A 20 -23.51 -15.49 -0.99
C SER A 20 -23.57 -15.28 -2.50
N ARG A 21 -23.83 -14.04 -2.95
CA ARG A 21 -23.85 -13.69 -4.37
C ARG A 21 -22.48 -13.83 -5.02
N ALA A 22 -21.41 -13.38 -4.36
CA ALA A 22 -20.05 -13.49 -4.86
C ALA A 22 -19.62 -14.96 -5.02
N LEU A 23 -19.94 -15.81 -4.03
CA LEU A 23 -19.63 -17.24 -4.09
C LEU A 23 -20.47 -17.98 -5.15
N SER A 24 -21.76 -17.70 -5.24
CA SER A 24 -22.65 -18.36 -6.21
C SER A 24 -22.39 -17.90 -7.65
N GLY A 25 -21.86 -16.71 -7.84
CA GLY A 25 -21.50 -16.18 -9.17
C GLY A 25 -20.30 -16.88 -9.82
N HIS A 26 -19.55 -17.72 -9.08
CA HIS A 26 -18.42 -18.46 -9.64
C HIS A 26 -18.67 -19.97 -9.55
N PRO A 27 -18.82 -20.70 -10.67
CA PRO A 27 -19.26 -22.10 -10.68
C PRO A 27 -18.43 -23.03 -9.78
N LEU A 28 -17.08 -22.89 -9.82
CA LEU A 28 -16.20 -23.72 -8.99
C LEU A 28 -16.32 -23.42 -7.51
N LEU A 29 -16.51 -22.16 -7.13
CA LEU A 29 -16.70 -21.77 -5.73
C LEU A 29 -18.08 -22.23 -5.25
N ALA A 30 -19.13 -22.02 -6.04
CA ALA A 30 -20.46 -22.48 -5.74
C ALA A 30 -20.50 -23.99 -5.46
N ALA A 31 -19.86 -24.80 -6.33
CA ALA A 31 -19.79 -26.24 -6.16
C ALA A 31 -19.05 -26.67 -4.88
N ARG A 32 -17.92 -26.00 -4.56
CA ARG A 32 -17.13 -26.28 -3.35
C ARG A 32 -17.84 -25.87 -2.06
N MET A 33 -18.57 -24.75 -2.12
CA MET A 33 -19.26 -24.17 -0.95
C MET A 33 -20.68 -24.69 -0.75
N ALA A 34 -21.20 -25.52 -1.64
CA ALA A 34 -22.60 -25.99 -1.60
C ALA A 34 -23.00 -26.72 -0.31
N LYS A 35 -22.03 -27.31 0.39
CA LYS A 35 -22.22 -28.00 1.68
C LYS A 35 -21.45 -27.37 2.82
N ALA A 36 -20.92 -26.16 2.63
CA ALA A 36 -20.15 -25.48 3.66
C ALA A 36 -21.10 -24.83 4.68
N GLU A 37 -20.81 -25.00 5.93
CA GLU A 37 -21.47 -24.32 7.05
C GLU A 37 -20.53 -23.27 7.64
N PRO A 38 -21.03 -22.06 7.98
CA PRO A 38 -20.22 -21.04 8.60
C PRO A 38 -19.79 -21.50 9.99
N LEU A 39 -18.48 -21.42 10.29
CA LEU A 39 -17.94 -21.74 11.61
C LEU A 39 -18.20 -20.63 12.63
N HIS A 40 -18.33 -19.39 12.15
CA HIS A 40 -18.52 -18.17 12.95
C HIS A 40 -19.42 -17.20 12.21
N ALA A 41 -19.93 -16.19 12.93
CA ALA A 41 -20.60 -15.06 12.30
C ALA A 41 -19.66 -14.38 11.31
N LEU A 42 -20.21 -13.90 10.18
CA LEU A 42 -19.44 -13.19 9.17
C LEU A 42 -18.81 -11.94 9.78
N GLN A 43 -17.50 -11.80 9.62
CA GLN A 43 -16.77 -10.62 10.00
C GLN A 43 -16.48 -9.80 8.74
N VAL A 44 -16.71 -8.50 8.80
CA VAL A 44 -16.43 -7.55 7.73
C VAL A 44 -15.41 -6.55 8.26
N GLU A 45 -14.31 -6.43 7.56
CA GLU A 45 -13.28 -5.44 7.85
C GLU A 45 -13.28 -4.38 6.73
N GLY A 46 -13.23 -3.12 7.12
CA GLY A 46 -13.16 -2.00 6.21
C GLY A 46 -11.74 -1.73 5.69
N SER A 47 -11.52 -0.55 5.13
CA SER A 47 -10.19 -0.10 4.73
C SER A 47 -9.26 -0.03 5.94
N GLN A 48 -8.12 -0.73 5.86
CA GLN A 48 -7.15 -0.83 6.95
C GLN A 48 -5.94 0.08 6.76
N SER A 49 -5.89 0.87 5.67
CA SER A 49 -4.77 1.78 5.45
C SER A 49 -4.74 2.85 6.53
N TYR A 50 -3.62 2.96 7.21
CA TYR A 50 -3.40 3.97 8.26
C TYR A 50 -1.92 4.35 8.35
N PHE A 51 -1.69 5.52 8.94
CA PHE A 51 -0.37 6.02 9.33
C PHE A 51 -0.43 6.36 10.82
N GLY A 52 0.49 5.80 11.61
CA GLY A 52 0.62 6.15 13.01
C GLY A 52 0.90 7.66 13.18
N GLU A 53 0.34 8.30 14.18
CA GLU A 53 0.63 9.74 14.46
C GLU A 53 2.10 9.97 14.75
N ARG A 54 2.74 9.04 15.45
CA ARG A 54 4.17 9.00 15.74
C ARG A 54 4.68 7.59 15.52
N LEU A 55 5.87 7.45 14.94
CA LEU A 55 6.48 6.15 14.67
C LEU A 55 7.62 5.83 15.64
N ALA A 56 8.06 6.82 16.42
CA ALA A 56 9.08 6.63 17.43
C ALA A 56 8.89 7.62 18.59
N GLY A 57 9.48 7.30 19.74
CA GLY A 57 9.49 8.15 20.92
C GLY A 57 10.48 7.63 21.98
N PRO A 58 10.56 8.27 23.16
CA PRO A 58 11.45 7.84 24.21
C PRO A 58 11.23 6.37 24.58
N GLY A 59 12.22 5.52 24.30
CA GLY A 59 12.22 4.10 24.66
C GLY A 59 11.39 3.19 23.73
N TRP A 60 10.85 3.67 22.61
CA TRP A 60 10.10 2.85 21.68
C TRP A 60 10.24 3.31 20.22
N ILE A 61 10.10 2.37 19.30
CA ILE A 61 10.04 2.60 17.86
C ILE A 61 9.07 1.57 17.24
N ALA A 62 8.15 2.01 16.42
CA ALA A 62 7.19 1.16 15.73
C ALA A 62 7.71 0.81 14.33
N VAL A 63 7.53 -0.44 13.89
CA VAL A 63 7.97 -0.95 12.58
C VAL A 63 6.83 -1.71 11.90
N GLY A 64 6.90 -1.86 10.58
CA GLY A 64 5.91 -2.61 9.80
C GLY A 64 4.50 -2.10 10.02
N ASP A 65 3.57 -3.01 10.17
CA ASP A 65 2.16 -2.68 10.36
C ASP A 65 1.89 -1.91 11.66
N ALA A 66 2.75 -2.01 12.68
CA ALA A 66 2.63 -1.18 13.88
C ALA A 66 2.92 0.30 13.60
N ALA A 67 3.71 0.63 12.58
CA ALA A 67 4.02 1.98 12.16
C ALA A 67 3.00 2.53 11.17
N GLN A 68 2.73 1.77 10.12
CA GLN A 68 1.81 2.15 9.05
C GLN A 68 1.36 0.91 8.27
N PHE A 69 0.15 0.94 7.78
CA PHE A 69 -0.37 -0.05 6.86
C PHE A 69 -0.89 0.61 5.60
N VAL A 70 -0.44 0.13 4.46
CA VAL A 70 -0.93 0.56 3.15
C VAL A 70 -1.73 -0.55 2.48
N ASP A 71 -2.63 -0.19 1.57
CA ASP A 71 -3.45 -1.15 0.83
C ASP A 71 -2.59 -2.26 0.19
N PRO A 72 -2.95 -3.54 0.35
CA PRO A 72 -2.12 -4.67 -0.07
C PRO A 72 -2.17 -4.97 -1.58
N VAL A 73 -2.73 -4.10 -2.42
CA VAL A 73 -2.88 -4.34 -3.87
C VAL A 73 -1.56 -4.73 -4.56
N PHE A 74 -0.45 -4.19 -4.11
CA PHE A 74 0.90 -4.53 -4.62
C PHE A 74 1.66 -5.51 -3.73
N SER A 75 1.03 -6.08 -2.69
CA SER A 75 1.66 -7.01 -1.73
C SER A 75 2.92 -6.44 -1.06
N SER A 76 2.94 -5.12 -0.80
CA SER A 76 4.12 -4.38 -0.32
C SER A 76 4.39 -4.53 1.19
N GLY A 77 3.44 -5.07 1.98
CA GLY A 77 3.51 -5.09 3.45
C GLY A 77 4.81 -5.69 4.00
N VAL A 78 5.26 -6.83 3.45
CA VAL A 78 6.51 -7.48 3.90
C VAL A 78 7.74 -6.62 3.60
N SER A 79 7.79 -5.99 2.42
CA SER A 79 8.88 -5.07 2.04
C SER A 79 8.93 -3.86 2.97
N VAL A 80 7.77 -3.25 3.24
CA VAL A 80 7.65 -2.11 4.18
C VAL A 80 8.09 -2.51 5.59
N ALA A 81 7.66 -3.69 6.07
CA ALA A 81 8.02 -4.18 7.39
C ALA A 81 9.53 -4.44 7.51
N ALA A 82 10.14 -5.11 6.52
CA ALA A 82 11.56 -5.43 6.53
C ALA A 82 12.43 -4.15 6.49
N GLU A 83 12.08 -3.19 5.62
CA GLU A 83 12.87 -1.97 5.49
C GLU A 83 12.70 -1.02 6.68
N SER A 84 11.49 -0.86 7.20
CA SER A 84 11.28 -0.09 8.43
C SER A 84 12.02 -0.71 9.63
N ALA A 85 12.06 -2.05 9.75
CA ALA A 85 12.83 -2.73 10.77
C ALA A 85 14.35 -2.51 10.62
N ARG A 86 14.87 -2.53 9.39
CA ARG A 86 16.28 -2.24 9.09
C ARG A 86 16.67 -0.81 9.50
N LEU A 87 15.84 0.17 9.13
CA LEU A 87 16.03 1.57 9.49
C LEU A 87 15.94 1.78 11.01
N ALA A 88 14.97 1.14 11.68
CA ALA A 88 14.81 1.19 13.13
C ALA A 88 16.03 0.59 13.85
N ALA A 89 16.53 -0.56 13.39
CA ALA A 89 17.70 -1.20 13.96
C ALA A 89 18.96 -0.32 13.82
N GLN A 90 19.10 0.40 12.72
CA GLN A 90 20.16 1.37 12.52
C GLN A 90 20.03 2.52 13.52
N ALA A 91 18.87 3.17 13.60
CA ALA A 91 18.64 4.30 14.51
C ALA A 91 18.84 3.91 15.98
N ILE A 92 18.36 2.73 16.39
CA ILE A 92 18.55 2.21 17.76
C ILE A 92 20.02 1.98 18.06
N ARG A 93 20.76 1.33 17.14
CA ARG A 93 22.19 1.06 17.34
C ARG A 93 22.98 2.36 17.53
N GLU A 94 22.71 3.38 16.71
CA GLU A 94 23.39 4.68 16.81
C GLU A 94 22.99 5.41 18.10
N ALA A 95 21.71 5.40 18.47
CA ALA A 95 21.22 5.98 19.72
C ALA A 95 21.76 5.30 20.97
N LEU A 96 22.10 4.01 20.93
CA LEU A 96 22.74 3.31 22.04
C LEU A 96 24.22 3.70 22.21
N VAL A 97 24.89 4.08 21.10
CA VAL A 97 26.28 4.60 21.16
C VAL A 97 26.31 6.05 21.63
N GLU A 98 25.39 6.88 21.11
CA GLU A 98 25.29 8.29 21.44
C GLU A 98 23.87 8.68 21.86
N PRO A 99 23.47 8.41 23.11
CA PRO A 99 22.09 8.63 23.58
C PRO A 99 21.60 10.08 23.47
N ALA A 100 22.48 11.04 23.43
CA ALA A 100 22.13 12.46 23.26
C ALA A 100 21.51 12.73 21.87
N HIS A 101 21.86 11.96 20.84
CA HIS A 101 21.36 12.11 19.49
C HIS A 101 20.11 11.24 19.21
N ALA A 102 19.62 10.49 20.20
CA ALA A 102 18.44 9.62 20.00
C ALA A 102 17.19 10.37 19.49
N PRO A 103 16.87 11.59 19.95
CA PRO A 103 15.70 12.32 19.45
C PRO A 103 15.79 12.61 17.94
N GLU A 104 16.96 13.04 17.46
CA GLU A 104 17.22 13.37 16.05
C GLU A 104 17.16 12.12 15.17
N LEU A 105 17.81 11.03 15.61
CA LEU A 105 17.82 9.74 14.91
C LEU A 105 16.41 9.16 14.78
N PHE A 106 15.59 9.27 15.83
CA PHE A 106 14.21 8.78 15.81
C PHE A 106 13.29 9.68 14.96
N ALA A 107 13.56 10.98 14.93
CA ALA A 107 12.84 11.90 14.04
C ALA A 107 13.18 11.63 12.56
N GLU A 108 14.44 11.35 12.23
CA GLU A 108 14.87 10.97 10.89
C GLU A 108 14.23 9.64 10.45
N TYR A 109 14.18 8.66 11.35
CA TYR A 109 13.47 7.40 11.13
C TYR A 109 11.99 7.64 10.79
N ASP A 110 11.27 8.37 11.65
CA ASP A 110 9.85 8.69 11.46
C ASP A 110 9.61 9.35 10.09
N GLN A 111 10.41 10.38 9.78
CA GLN A 111 10.30 11.10 8.51
C GLN A 111 10.56 10.20 7.29
N THR A 112 11.56 9.32 7.36
CA THR A 112 11.93 8.43 6.26
C THR A 112 10.86 7.39 6.00
N VAL A 113 10.34 6.76 7.07
CA VAL A 113 9.30 5.73 6.94
C VAL A 113 7.97 6.34 6.45
N ARG A 114 7.59 7.52 6.93
CA ARG A 114 6.40 8.24 6.43
C ARG A 114 6.52 8.55 4.94
N ARG A 115 7.66 9.07 4.50
CA ARG A 115 7.89 9.38 3.08
C ARG A 115 7.72 8.13 2.22
N GLY A 116 8.30 7.00 2.60
CA GLY A 116 8.12 5.74 1.88
C GLY A 116 6.66 5.29 1.83
N GLY A 117 5.92 5.44 2.92
CA GLY A 117 4.49 5.17 2.96
C GLY A 117 3.67 6.08 2.05
N GLU A 118 4.02 7.36 1.97
CA GLU A 118 3.37 8.31 1.06
C GLU A 118 3.61 7.96 -0.41
N VAL A 119 4.83 7.55 -0.77
CA VAL A 119 5.14 7.05 -2.13
C VAL A 119 4.27 5.85 -2.47
N TRP A 120 4.14 4.87 -1.56
CA TRP A 120 3.24 3.73 -1.74
C TRP A 120 1.79 4.16 -1.91
N ARG A 121 1.32 5.06 -1.06
CA ARG A 121 -0.05 5.57 -1.12
C ARG A 121 -0.37 6.23 -2.47
N GLU A 122 0.52 7.08 -2.97
CA GLU A 122 0.34 7.74 -4.26
C GLU A 122 0.35 6.74 -5.44
N LEU A 123 1.24 5.73 -5.40
CA LEU A 123 1.29 4.68 -6.40
C LEU A 123 0.00 3.84 -6.43
N ILE A 124 -0.53 3.51 -5.25
CA ILE A 124 -1.80 2.80 -5.10
C ILE A 124 -2.97 3.64 -5.62
N LEU A 125 -3.00 4.93 -5.30
CA LEU A 125 -4.03 5.85 -5.80
C LEU A 125 -3.98 5.99 -7.32
N LEU A 126 -2.78 6.05 -7.91
CA LEU A 126 -2.61 6.06 -9.37
C LEU A 126 -3.20 4.79 -10.00
N PHE A 127 -2.90 3.63 -9.44
CA PHE A 127 -3.45 2.36 -9.90
C PHE A 127 -4.99 2.32 -9.84
N TYR A 128 -5.59 2.76 -8.72
CA TYR A 128 -7.04 2.70 -8.56
C TYR A 128 -7.79 3.75 -9.39
N ARG A 129 -7.21 4.92 -9.57
CA ARG A 129 -7.84 6.00 -10.35
C ARG A 129 -7.82 5.72 -11.84
N MET A 130 -6.74 5.13 -12.34
CA MET A 130 -6.47 5.03 -13.77
C MET A 130 -5.82 3.68 -14.14
N PRO A 131 -6.49 2.53 -13.95
CA PRO A 131 -5.93 1.22 -14.22
C PRO A 131 -5.37 1.05 -15.64
N PRO A 132 -6.06 1.54 -16.72
CA PRO A 132 -5.51 1.45 -18.08
C PRO A 132 -4.20 2.22 -18.26
N LEU A 133 -4.10 3.38 -17.59
CA LEU A 133 -2.90 4.20 -17.64
C LEU A 133 -1.74 3.52 -16.91
N PHE A 134 -2.01 2.90 -15.76
CA PHE A 134 -1.00 2.15 -15.02
C PHE A 134 -0.42 1.01 -15.86
N LEU A 135 -1.25 0.32 -16.65
CA LEU A 135 -0.79 -0.69 -17.62
C LEU A 135 0.04 -0.05 -18.72
N GLY A 136 -0.36 1.12 -19.23
CA GLY A 136 0.42 1.89 -20.21
C GLY A 136 1.82 2.27 -19.71
N LEU A 137 1.96 2.61 -18.41
CA LEU A 137 3.28 2.86 -17.81
C LEU A 137 4.17 1.62 -17.75
N LEU A 138 3.59 0.41 -17.64
CA LEU A 138 4.34 -0.84 -17.70
C LEU A 138 4.83 -1.15 -19.14
N GLU A 139 4.11 -0.69 -20.14
CA GLU A 139 4.46 -0.87 -21.56
C GLU A 139 5.43 0.22 -22.06
N ASP A 140 5.44 1.39 -21.44
CA ASP A 140 6.34 2.50 -21.80
C ASP A 140 7.78 2.20 -21.36
N PRO A 141 8.74 2.07 -22.32
CA PRO A 141 10.15 1.81 -21.99
C PRO A 141 10.79 2.89 -21.12
N ALA A 142 10.32 4.13 -21.16
CA ALA A 142 10.85 5.24 -20.37
C ALA A 142 10.34 5.19 -18.91
N ALA A 143 9.08 4.84 -18.70
CA ALA A 143 8.45 4.81 -17.37
C ALA A 143 8.67 3.48 -16.63
N ARG A 144 8.77 2.36 -17.36
CA ARG A 144 8.88 1.01 -16.80
C ARG A 144 9.98 0.85 -15.74
N PRO A 145 11.24 1.30 -15.92
CA PRO A 145 12.29 1.11 -14.92
C PRO A 145 11.97 1.77 -13.58
N ALA A 146 11.40 2.99 -13.60
CA ALA A 146 10.99 3.71 -12.41
C ALA A 146 9.83 2.98 -11.69
N LEU A 147 8.81 2.57 -12.44
CA LEU A 147 7.69 1.81 -11.89
C LEU A 147 8.13 0.47 -11.29
N GLN A 148 9.00 -0.27 -11.96
CA GLN A 148 9.54 -1.53 -11.45
C GLN A 148 10.35 -1.31 -10.17
N ALA A 149 11.17 -0.26 -10.09
CA ALA A 149 11.92 0.07 -8.89
C ALA A 149 11.01 0.34 -7.69
N LEU A 150 9.95 1.13 -7.87
CA LEU A 150 8.95 1.39 -6.84
C LEU A 150 8.21 0.12 -6.41
N LEU A 151 7.75 -0.70 -7.35
CA LEU A 151 7.07 -1.96 -7.07
C LEU A 151 7.97 -2.99 -6.35
N GLN A 152 9.29 -2.88 -6.52
CA GLN A 152 10.29 -3.66 -5.78
C GLN A 152 10.59 -3.12 -4.38
N GLY A 153 9.87 -2.08 -3.93
CA GLY A 153 10.00 -1.51 -2.59
C GLY A 153 11.04 -0.40 -2.45
N ARG A 154 11.58 0.13 -3.55
CA ARG A 154 12.48 1.29 -3.53
C ARG A 154 11.67 2.58 -3.37
N VAL A 155 11.23 2.83 -2.14
CA VAL A 155 10.35 3.96 -1.80
C VAL A 155 10.87 4.81 -0.62
N PHE A 156 11.96 4.38 0.02
CA PHE A 156 12.48 5.01 1.24
C PHE A 156 13.66 5.95 0.98
N ASP A 157 14.24 5.94 -0.23
CA ASP A 157 15.28 6.87 -0.65
C ASP A 157 14.67 8.15 -1.24
N ARG A 158 15.37 9.28 -1.15
CA ARG A 158 14.93 10.54 -1.78
C ARG A 158 14.80 10.42 -3.30
N ARG A 159 15.68 9.65 -3.94
CA ARG A 159 15.62 9.38 -5.39
C ARG A 159 14.36 8.64 -5.82
N ASP A 160 13.74 7.92 -4.91
CA ASP A 160 12.53 7.18 -5.20
C ASP A 160 11.29 8.10 -5.23
N ALA A 161 11.32 9.21 -4.51
CA ALA A 161 10.31 10.28 -4.65
C ALA A 161 10.38 10.97 -6.03
N ASP A 162 11.58 11.15 -6.58
CA ASP A 162 11.77 11.69 -7.93
C ASP A 162 11.22 10.72 -8.99
N ALA A 163 11.42 9.42 -8.83
CA ALA A 163 10.85 8.39 -9.69
C ALA A 163 9.31 8.40 -9.71
N LEU A 164 8.67 8.66 -8.56
CA LEU A 164 7.22 8.81 -8.51
C LEU A 164 6.74 10.06 -9.27
N ALA A 165 7.44 11.19 -9.14
CA ALA A 165 7.13 12.43 -9.87
C ALA A 165 7.28 12.24 -11.39
N GLU A 166 8.31 11.53 -11.83
CA GLU A 166 8.49 11.15 -13.23
C GLU A 166 7.34 10.27 -13.73
N LEU A 167 6.92 9.27 -12.97
CA LEU A 167 5.79 8.42 -13.33
C LEU A 167 4.49 9.21 -13.43
N GLN A 168 4.23 10.14 -12.51
CA GLN A 168 3.06 11.00 -12.55
C GLN A 168 3.06 11.90 -13.79
N ALA A 169 4.22 12.44 -14.16
CA ALA A 169 4.36 13.24 -15.38
C ALA A 169 4.12 12.41 -16.65
N HIS A 170 4.64 11.18 -16.73
CA HIS A 170 4.35 10.25 -17.83
C HIS A 170 2.88 9.87 -17.90
N ALA A 171 2.26 9.60 -16.75
CA ALA A 171 0.84 9.33 -16.65
C ALA A 171 -0.01 10.45 -17.24
N LEU A 172 0.24 11.68 -16.85
CA LEU A 172 -0.45 12.86 -17.38
C LEU A 172 -0.23 13.05 -18.89
N ALA A 173 0.97 12.74 -19.40
CA ALA A 173 1.25 12.82 -20.82
C ALA A 173 0.49 11.75 -21.63
N LEU A 174 0.35 10.54 -21.12
CA LEU A 174 -0.44 9.47 -21.73
C LEU A 174 -1.94 9.81 -21.72
N GLU A 175 -2.45 10.36 -20.64
CA GLU A 175 -3.85 10.79 -20.53
C GLU A 175 -4.21 11.85 -21.59
N ARG A 176 -3.33 12.85 -21.78
CA ARG A 176 -3.53 13.89 -22.82
C ARG A 176 -3.54 13.33 -24.23
N ARG A 177 -2.79 12.26 -24.49
CA ARG A 177 -2.76 11.59 -25.82
C ARG A 177 -3.99 10.74 -26.06
N SER A 178 -4.64 10.24 -25.01
CA SER A 178 -5.80 9.36 -25.07
C SER A 178 -7.13 10.12 -25.03
N ALA A 179 -7.12 11.44 -24.78
CA ALA A 179 -8.31 12.28 -24.79
C ALA A 179 -8.82 12.42 -26.25
N PRO A 180 -10.08 12.07 -26.58
CA PRO A 180 -10.64 12.28 -27.91
C PRO A 180 -10.71 13.79 -28.20
N HIS A 181 -10.35 14.17 -29.40
CA HIS A 181 -10.54 15.52 -29.96
C HIS A 181 -12.01 15.82 -30.20
#